data_26b4305368af4bc03757df4bd7c2b13e
#
_entry.id   26b4305368af4bc03757df4bd7c2b13e
#
_cell.length_a   1.000
_cell.length_b   1.000
_cell.length_c   1.000
_cell.angle_alpha   90.00
_cell.angle_beta   90.00
_cell.angle_gamma   90.00
#
_symmetry.space_group_name_H-M   'P 1'
#
loop_
_entity.id
_entity.type
_entity.pdbx_description
1 polymer ?
#
loop_
_entity_poly.entity_id
_entity_poly.type
_entity_poly.pdbx_seq_one_letter_code
_entity_poly.pdbx_strand_id
1 'polypeptide(L)'
;MKRRWLLMALGAILAGAGLHFLWQALPNPLLALISPVNESVWEHLKLLYWPMLAAALVLARGPRRIAVWAGFFPAIVLQPIFLLALYYGLRALGVQGLAVDLTLYVLTMAGGFLLAARLSRSGPARRLTGASLLAVMLYGAALVLFTFAAPPLGIFRS
;
A
#
# COMPACT_ATOMS: atom_id res chain seq x y z
N MET A 1 -2.42 -7.57 -18.81
CA MET A 1 -1.85 -6.27 -18.32
C MET A 1 -0.82 -5.80 -19.34
N LYS A 2 -0.76 -4.47 -19.66
CA LYS A 2 0.29 -3.98 -20.58
C LYS A 2 1.66 -4.10 -19.88
N ARG A 3 2.74 -4.39 -20.61
CA ARG A 3 4.13 -4.53 -20.12
C ARG A 3 4.51 -3.42 -19.10
N ARG A 4 4.11 -2.18 -19.38
CA ARG A 4 4.37 -1.02 -18.51
C ARG A 4 3.77 -1.17 -17.09
N TRP A 5 2.56 -1.72 -16.95
CA TRP A 5 1.93 -1.94 -15.65
C TRP A 5 2.63 -3.05 -14.87
N LEU A 6 3.08 -4.10 -15.56
CA LEU A 6 3.85 -5.18 -14.94
C LEU A 6 5.19 -4.66 -14.41
N LEU A 7 5.92 -3.89 -15.21
CA LEU A 7 7.19 -3.29 -14.77
C LEU A 7 6.99 -2.34 -13.59
N MET A 8 5.91 -1.56 -13.58
CA MET A 8 5.59 -0.69 -12.44
C MET A 8 5.23 -1.49 -11.19
N ALA A 9 4.51 -2.61 -11.32
CA ALA A 9 4.20 -3.49 -10.19
C ALA A 9 5.48 -4.10 -9.59
N LEU A 10 6.37 -4.62 -10.43
CA LEU A 10 7.67 -5.15 -9.98
C LEU A 10 8.51 -4.05 -9.30
N GLY A 11 8.61 -2.88 -9.91
CA GLY A 11 9.32 -1.75 -9.33
C GLY A 11 8.74 -1.30 -8.00
N ALA A 12 7.41 -1.26 -7.85
CA ALA A 12 6.73 -0.90 -6.60
C ALA A 12 6.96 -1.95 -5.49
N ILE A 13 6.95 -3.25 -5.84
CA ILE A 13 7.25 -4.33 -4.89
C ILE A 13 8.70 -4.19 -4.38
N LEU A 14 9.65 -3.99 -5.28
CA LEU A 14 11.06 -3.81 -4.91
C LEU A 14 11.28 -2.52 -4.11
N ALA A 15 10.62 -1.42 -4.49
CA ALA A 15 10.69 -0.16 -3.76
C ALA A 15 10.14 -0.29 -2.34
N GLY A 16 9.00 -0.96 -2.15
CA GLY A 16 8.44 -1.21 -0.82
C GLY A 16 9.36 -2.09 0.02
N ALA A 17 9.93 -3.16 -0.54
CA ALA A 17 10.93 -3.97 0.15
C ALA A 17 12.17 -3.14 0.55
N GLY A 18 12.63 -2.22 -0.32
CA GLY A 18 13.73 -1.30 0.01
C GLY A 18 13.37 -0.31 1.12
N LEU A 19 12.14 0.21 1.13
CA LEU A 19 11.66 1.11 2.18
C LEU A 19 11.68 0.45 3.56
N HIS A 20 11.51 -0.88 3.64
CA HIS A 20 11.57 -1.60 4.92
C HIS A 20 12.89 -1.39 5.67
N PHE A 21 14.01 -1.32 4.94
CA PHE A 21 15.34 -1.17 5.54
C PHE A 21 15.79 0.29 5.67
N LEU A 22 15.04 1.23 5.09
CA LEU A 22 15.51 2.62 4.97
C LEU A 22 15.64 3.32 6.33
N TRP A 23 14.68 3.10 7.25
CA TRP A 23 14.76 3.64 8.61
C TRP A 23 15.93 3.07 9.40
N GLN A 24 16.20 1.77 9.25
CA GLN A 24 17.31 1.12 9.96
C GLN A 24 18.67 1.64 9.47
N ALA A 25 18.80 1.96 8.18
CA ALA A 25 20.01 2.49 7.60
C ALA A 25 20.24 3.98 7.92
N LEU A 26 19.19 4.78 7.94
CA LEU A 26 19.25 6.23 8.10
C LEU A 26 18.07 6.73 8.95
N PRO A 27 18.11 6.60 10.30
CA PRO A 27 17.03 7.07 11.17
C PRO A 27 16.91 8.58 11.11
N ASN A 28 15.82 9.06 10.49
CA ASN A 28 15.56 10.48 10.28
C ASN A 28 14.03 10.71 10.33
N PRO A 29 13.52 11.75 11.01
CA PRO A 29 12.08 12.04 11.10
C PRO A 29 11.36 12.12 9.75
N LEU A 30 12.03 12.59 8.69
CA LEU A 30 11.44 12.62 7.34
C LEU A 30 11.29 11.22 6.75
N LEU A 31 12.23 10.31 7.02
CA LEU A 31 12.16 8.93 6.57
C LEU A 31 11.12 8.13 7.35
N ALA A 32 10.85 8.49 8.61
CA ALA A 32 9.75 7.92 9.39
C ALA A 32 8.38 8.09 8.73
N LEU A 33 8.20 9.09 7.86
CA LEU A 33 6.96 9.31 7.13
C LEU A 33 6.68 8.21 6.08
N ILE A 34 7.74 7.62 5.51
CA ILE A 34 7.63 6.71 4.37
C ILE A 34 8.13 5.30 4.66
N SER A 35 8.96 5.12 5.69
CA SER A 35 9.56 3.84 6.11
C SER A 35 8.97 3.39 7.44
N PRO A 36 8.83 2.08 7.69
CA PRO A 36 8.47 1.56 9.00
C PRO A 36 9.51 1.94 10.05
N VAL A 37 9.06 2.51 11.19
CA VAL A 37 9.94 2.85 12.32
C VAL A 37 10.04 1.72 13.34
N ASN A 38 9.14 0.76 13.27
CA ASN A 38 9.12 -0.45 14.12
C ASN A 38 8.46 -1.60 13.35
N GLU A 39 8.46 -2.81 13.94
CA GLU A 39 7.94 -4.04 13.31
C GLU A 39 6.42 -4.22 13.47
N SER A 40 5.67 -3.18 13.82
CA SER A 40 4.22 -3.27 13.92
C SER A 40 3.56 -3.46 12.54
N VAL A 41 2.43 -4.15 12.53
CA VAL A 41 1.67 -4.36 11.28
C VAL A 41 1.23 -3.03 10.66
N TRP A 42 0.90 -2.03 11.51
CA TRP A 42 0.52 -0.69 11.06
C TRP A 42 1.62 -0.02 10.26
N GLU A 43 2.85 -0.04 10.75
CA GLU A 43 4.00 0.57 10.09
C GLU A 43 4.30 -0.08 8.74
N HIS A 44 4.10 -1.39 8.62
CA HIS A 44 4.28 -2.11 7.36
C HIS A 44 3.25 -1.73 6.28
N LEU A 45 2.11 -1.13 6.64
CA LEU A 45 1.15 -0.64 5.65
C LEU A 45 1.72 0.50 4.79
N LYS A 46 2.75 1.22 5.25
CA LYS A 46 3.49 2.21 4.46
C LYS A 46 4.16 1.60 3.24
N LEU A 47 4.61 0.33 3.34
CA LEU A 47 5.25 -0.41 2.25
C LEU A 47 4.28 -0.72 1.09
N LEU A 48 2.97 -0.69 1.36
CA LEU A 48 1.93 -0.79 0.33
C LEU A 48 1.55 0.61 -0.20
N TYR A 49 1.32 1.56 0.71
CA TYR A 49 0.77 2.87 0.40
C TYR A 49 1.68 3.69 -0.53
N TRP A 50 2.93 3.92 -0.11
CA TRP A 50 3.83 4.82 -0.82
C TRP A 50 4.25 4.30 -2.19
N PRO A 51 4.63 3.03 -2.38
CA PRO A 51 4.96 2.53 -3.70
C PRO A 51 3.78 2.50 -4.67
N MET A 52 2.56 2.20 -4.17
CA MET A 52 1.35 2.25 -4.99
C MET A 52 1.03 3.69 -5.43
N LEU A 53 1.13 4.65 -4.53
CA LEU A 53 0.90 6.06 -4.84
C LEU A 53 1.93 6.59 -5.84
N ALA A 54 3.21 6.26 -5.67
CA ALA A 54 4.28 6.61 -6.60
C ALA A 54 4.05 5.99 -7.98
N ALA A 55 3.68 4.72 -8.04
CA ALA A 55 3.35 4.06 -9.30
C ALA A 55 2.14 4.71 -10.00
N ALA A 56 1.12 5.10 -9.24
CA ALA A 56 -0.04 5.83 -9.75
C ALA A 56 0.38 7.16 -10.38
N LEU A 57 1.23 7.95 -9.71
CA LEU A 57 1.76 9.22 -10.22
C LEU A 57 2.53 9.04 -11.54
N VAL A 58 3.34 8.00 -11.65
CA VAL A 58 4.08 7.70 -12.88
C VAL A 58 3.15 7.26 -14.02
N LEU A 59 2.16 6.42 -13.73
CA LEU A 59 1.23 5.88 -14.71
C LEU A 59 0.13 6.88 -15.12
N ALA A 60 -0.25 7.81 -14.24
CA ALA A 60 -1.30 8.81 -14.47
C ALA A 60 -0.84 9.98 -15.34
N ARG A 61 0.14 9.78 -16.23
CA ARG A 61 0.60 10.78 -17.19
C ARG A 61 -0.16 10.63 -18.51
N GLY A 62 -0.55 11.77 -19.10
CA GLY A 62 -1.23 11.81 -20.39
C GLY A 62 -2.76 11.70 -20.32
N PRO A 63 -3.44 11.41 -21.45
CA PRO A 63 -4.90 11.55 -21.60
C PRO A 63 -5.72 10.56 -20.74
N ARG A 64 -5.12 9.49 -20.27
CA ARG A 64 -5.80 8.47 -19.43
C ARG A 64 -5.61 8.69 -17.93
N ARG A 65 -5.06 9.82 -17.48
CA ARG A 65 -4.76 10.10 -16.08
C ARG A 65 -5.92 9.83 -15.11
N ILE A 66 -7.14 10.31 -15.45
CA ILE A 66 -8.31 10.13 -14.60
C ILE A 66 -8.67 8.64 -14.45
N ALA A 67 -8.57 7.85 -15.52
CA ALA A 67 -8.81 6.41 -15.46
C ALA A 67 -7.79 5.69 -14.56
N VAL A 68 -6.52 6.11 -14.58
CA VAL A 68 -5.49 5.54 -13.71
C VAL A 68 -5.80 5.87 -12.24
N TRP A 69 -6.11 7.12 -11.91
CA TRP A 69 -6.50 7.53 -10.56
C TRP A 69 -7.73 6.79 -10.07
N ALA A 70 -8.77 6.66 -10.92
CA ALA A 70 -9.99 5.92 -10.61
C ALA A 70 -9.72 4.43 -10.29
N GLY A 71 -8.63 3.87 -10.80
CA GLY A 71 -8.19 2.52 -10.48
C GLY A 71 -7.36 2.44 -9.20
N PHE A 72 -6.36 3.31 -9.07
CA PHE A 72 -5.40 3.24 -7.97
C PHE A 72 -5.98 3.66 -6.62
N PHE A 73 -6.78 4.72 -6.55
CA PHE A 73 -7.29 5.20 -5.27
C PHE A 73 -8.09 4.13 -4.51
N PRO A 74 -9.12 3.47 -5.10
CA PRO A 74 -9.79 2.41 -4.36
C PRO A 74 -8.88 1.19 -4.11
N ALA A 75 -7.92 0.88 -5.00
CA ALA A 75 -6.98 -0.20 -4.77
C ALA A 75 -6.08 0.06 -3.54
N ILE A 76 -5.57 1.29 -3.38
CA ILE A 76 -4.75 1.71 -2.24
C ILE A 76 -5.55 1.59 -0.92
N VAL A 77 -6.83 1.92 -0.92
CA VAL A 77 -7.70 1.83 0.27
C VAL A 77 -8.06 0.38 0.62
N LEU A 78 -8.27 -0.46 -0.38
CA LEU A 78 -8.68 -1.85 -0.18
C LEU A 78 -7.51 -2.79 0.17
N GLN A 79 -6.28 -2.48 -0.29
CA GLN A 79 -5.11 -3.31 -0.03
C GLN A 79 -4.84 -3.58 1.46
N PRO A 80 -4.83 -2.58 2.38
CA PRO A 80 -4.58 -2.84 3.79
C PRO A 80 -5.67 -3.72 4.41
N ILE A 81 -6.92 -3.58 4.00
CA ILE A 81 -8.02 -4.41 4.48
C ILE A 81 -7.77 -5.87 4.10
N PHE A 82 -7.37 -6.09 2.84
CA PHE A 82 -7.06 -7.43 2.34
C PHE A 82 -5.85 -8.04 3.06
N LEU A 83 -4.76 -7.25 3.22
CA LEU A 83 -3.57 -7.70 3.94
C LEU A 83 -3.90 -8.08 5.38
N LEU A 84 -4.59 -7.21 6.11
CA LEU A 84 -4.94 -7.43 7.52
C LEU A 84 -5.83 -8.66 7.69
N ALA A 85 -6.84 -8.82 6.83
CA ALA A 85 -7.71 -9.99 6.87
C ALA A 85 -6.94 -11.31 6.67
N LEU A 86 -6.04 -11.36 5.69
CA LEU A 86 -5.19 -12.54 5.46
C LEU A 86 -4.16 -12.75 6.57
N TYR A 87 -3.50 -11.69 7.01
CA TYR A 87 -2.47 -11.74 8.06
C TYR A 87 -3.04 -12.31 9.36
N TYR A 88 -4.12 -11.72 9.87
CA TYR A 88 -4.73 -12.21 11.10
C TYR A 88 -5.46 -13.54 10.91
N GLY A 89 -6.06 -13.78 9.73
CA GLY A 89 -6.68 -15.06 9.41
C GLY A 89 -5.68 -16.22 9.41
N LEU A 90 -4.51 -16.06 8.78
CA LEU A 90 -3.45 -17.09 8.78
C LEU A 90 -2.86 -17.30 10.18
N ARG A 91 -2.63 -16.24 10.94
CA ARG A 91 -2.15 -16.34 12.32
C ARG A 91 -3.13 -17.07 13.23
N ALA A 92 -4.43 -16.87 13.07
CA ALA A 92 -5.47 -17.62 13.79
C ALA A 92 -5.46 -19.13 13.46
N LEU A 93 -4.95 -19.50 12.28
CA LEU A 93 -4.75 -20.89 11.85
C LEU A 93 -3.35 -21.44 12.23
N GLY A 94 -2.54 -20.68 12.97
CA GLY A 94 -1.18 -21.06 13.33
C GLY A 94 -0.14 -20.92 12.21
N VAL A 95 -0.50 -20.31 11.06
CA VAL A 95 0.39 -20.11 9.93
C VAL A 95 1.06 -18.74 10.07
N GLN A 96 2.37 -18.73 10.33
CA GLN A 96 3.15 -17.51 10.55
C GLN A 96 4.63 -17.70 10.18
N GLY A 97 5.37 -16.60 10.03
CA GLY A 97 6.79 -16.58 9.75
C GLY A 97 7.15 -15.67 8.60
N LEU A 98 8.42 -15.33 8.48
CA LEU A 98 8.93 -14.37 7.51
C LEU A 98 8.52 -14.71 6.06
N ALA A 99 8.59 -15.99 5.66
CA ALA A 99 8.22 -16.42 4.32
C ALA A 99 6.73 -16.18 4.03
N VAL A 100 5.87 -16.36 5.04
CA VAL A 100 4.43 -16.08 4.95
C VAL A 100 4.21 -14.57 4.80
N ASP A 101 4.85 -13.76 5.63
CA ASP A 101 4.68 -12.31 5.62
C ASP A 101 5.18 -11.69 4.30
N LEU A 102 6.32 -12.14 3.77
CA LEU A 102 6.83 -11.74 2.46
C LEU A 102 5.88 -12.15 1.32
N THR A 103 5.34 -13.37 1.40
CA THR A 103 4.38 -13.87 0.41
C THR A 103 3.11 -13.02 0.43
N LEU A 104 2.57 -12.72 1.61
CA LEU A 104 1.41 -11.85 1.78
C LEU A 104 1.66 -10.45 1.21
N TYR A 105 2.82 -9.86 1.47
CA TYR A 105 3.21 -8.57 0.92
C TYR A 105 3.19 -8.60 -0.62
N VAL A 106 3.89 -9.56 -1.24
CA VAL A 106 3.96 -9.66 -2.70
C VAL A 106 2.60 -9.91 -3.33
N LEU A 107 1.80 -10.82 -2.76
CA LEU A 107 0.44 -11.12 -3.25
C LEU A 107 -0.49 -9.91 -3.12
N THR A 108 -0.40 -9.18 -2.01
CA THR A 108 -1.22 -7.98 -1.79
C THR A 108 -0.84 -6.88 -2.78
N MET A 109 0.45 -6.64 -3.01
CA MET A 109 0.91 -5.67 -4.01
C MET A 109 0.47 -6.06 -5.42
N ALA A 110 0.68 -7.31 -5.82
CA ALA A 110 0.27 -7.81 -7.15
C ALA A 110 -1.25 -7.72 -7.33
N GLY A 111 -2.02 -8.13 -6.32
CA GLY A 111 -3.48 -8.02 -6.28
C GLY A 111 -3.96 -6.57 -6.39
N GLY A 112 -3.32 -5.64 -5.69
CA GLY A 112 -3.60 -4.21 -5.78
C GLY A 112 -3.38 -3.65 -7.18
N PHE A 113 -2.29 -4.01 -7.84
CA PHE A 113 -2.06 -3.61 -9.24
C PHE A 113 -3.07 -4.23 -10.21
N LEU A 114 -3.45 -5.49 -10.01
CA LEU A 114 -4.50 -6.13 -10.82
C LEU A 114 -5.86 -5.45 -10.61
N LEU A 115 -6.21 -5.14 -9.38
CA LEU A 115 -7.42 -4.41 -9.03
C LEU A 115 -7.42 -3.02 -9.65
N ALA A 116 -6.32 -2.25 -9.49
CA ALA A 116 -6.17 -0.94 -10.11
C ALA A 116 -6.32 -0.99 -11.64
N ALA A 117 -5.72 -2.00 -12.29
CA ALA A 117 -5.83 -2.19 -13.73
C ALA A 117 -7.27 -2.51 -14.19
N ARG A 118 -8.02 -3.27 -13.40
CA ARG A 118 -9.44 -3.57 -13.67
C ARG A 118 -10.31 -2.33 -13.46
N LEU A 119 -10.18 -1.68 -12.31
CA LEU A 119 -10.97 -0.51 -11.94
C LEU A 119 -10.69 0.70 -12.84
N SER A 120 -9.48 0.85 -13.38
CA SER A 120 -9.16 1.90 -14.37
C SER A 120 -10.03 1.85 -15.64
N ARG A 121 -10.68 0.72 -15.91
CA ARG A 121 -11.61 0.53 -17.04
C ARG A 121 -13.08 0.63 -16.62
N SER A 122 -13.35 0.79 -15.33
CA SER A 122 -14.69 0.78 -14.74
C SER A 122 -15.32 2.17 -14.76
N GLY A 123 -16.52 2.30 -15.29
CA GLY A 123 -17.31 3.53 -15.22
C GLY A 123 -17.70 3.91 -13.78
N PRO A 124 -18.22 2.99 -12.96
CA PRO A 124 -18.49 3.23 -11.55
C PRO A 124 -17.29 3.73 -10.76
N ALA A 125 -16.10 3.13 -10.96
CA ALA A 125 -14.89 3.57 -10.29
C ALA A 125 -14.52 5.04 -10.60
N ARG A 126 -14.76 5.49 -11.84
CA ARG A 126 -14.54 6.89 -12.22
C ARG A 126 -15.47 7.86 -11.49
N ARG A 127 -16.71 7.47 -11.21
CA ARG A 127 -17.67 8.29 -10.43
C ARG A 127 -17.24 8.44 -8.98
N LEU A 128 -16.57 7.43 -8.43
CA LEU A 128 -16.10 7.39 -7.05
C LEU A 128 -14.68 7.95 -6.87
N THR A 129 -14.04 8.48 -7.93
CA THR A 129 -12.64 8.95 -7.87
C THR A 129 -12.43 10.01 -6.79
N GLY A 130 -13.34 10.97 -6.63
CA GLY A 130 -13.24 12.01 -5.59
C GLY A 130 -13.34 11.45 -4.17
N ALA A 131 -14.32 10.59 -3.90
CA ALA A 131 -14.48 9.94 -2.61
C ALA A 131 -13.28 9.03 -2.28
N SER A 132 -12.79 8.28 -3.28
CA SER A 132 -11.61 7.43 -3.11
C SER A 132 -10.33 8.25 -2.88
N LEU A 133 -10.18 9.42 -3.52
CA LEU A 133 -9.08 10.35 -3.24
C LEU A 133 -9.11 10.81 -1.79
N LEU A 134 -10.27 11.25 -1.30
CA LEU A 134 -10.41 11.65 0.12
C LEU A 134 -10.02 10.51 1.05
N ALA A 135 -10.48 9.28 0.78
CA ALA A 135 -10.13 8.11 1.58
C ALA A 135 -8.61 7.83 1.56
N VAL A 136 -7.94 7.94 0.40
CA VAL A 136 -6.47 7.80 0.28
C VAL A 136 -5.76 8.87 1.09
N MET A 137 -6.22 10.14 1.04
CA MET A 137 -5.61 11.23 1.81
C MET A 137 -5.76 11.01 3.31
N LEU A 138 -6.95 10.62 3.78
CA LEU A 138 -7.20 10.32 5.20
C LEU A 138 -6.38 9.12 5.67
N TYR A 139 -6.28 8.07 4.85
CA TYR A 139 -5.44 6.91 5.15
C TYR A 139 -3.96 7.29 5.23
N GLY A 140 -3.42 8.06 4.27
CA GLY A 140 -2.05 8.55 4.31
C GLY A 140 -1.77 9.44 5.52
N ALA A 141 -2.71 10.33 5.86
CA ALA A 141 -2.63 11.16 7.07
C ALA A 141 -2.61 10.31 8.35
N ALA A 142 -3.44 9.26 8.42
CA ALA A 142 -3.44 8.33 9.55
C ALA A 142 -2.13 7.55 9.66
N LEU A 143 -1.55 7.09 8.54
CA LEU A 143 -0.24 6.42 8.53
C LEU A 143 0.84 7.32 9.13
N VAL A 144 0.87 8.60 8.74
CA VAL A 144 1.83 9.57 9.27
C VAL A 144 1.55 9.92 10.74
N LEU A 145 0.31 10.24 11.08
CA LEU A 145 -0.08 10.64 12.44
C LEU A 145 0.26 9.54 13.44
N PHE A 146 -0.12 8.29 13.16
CA PHE A 146 0.06 7.18 14.09
C PHE A 146 1.49 6.63 14.13
N THR A 147 2.40 7.12 13.29
CA THR A 147 3.84 6.91 13.49
C THR A 147 4.33 7.63 14.74
N PHE A 148 3.80 8.84 15.01
CA PHE A 148 4.23 9.68 16.13
C PHE A 148 3.29 9.63 17.34
N ALA A 149 2.05 9.24 17.16
CA ALA A 149 0.98 9.21 18.17
C ALA A 149 0.17 7.90 18.07
N ALA A 150 0.86 6.76 18.17
CA ALA A 150 0.23 5.44 18.04
C ALA A 150 -0.76 5.17 19.18
N PRO A 151 -2.03 4.77 18.88
CA PRO A 151 -2.97 4.31 19.90
C PRO A 151 -2.48 3.01 20.57
N PRO A 152 -2.92 2.70 21.81
CA PRO A 152 -2.51 1.52 22.55
C PRO A 152 -3.23 0.23 22.08
N LEU A 153 -3.33 0.02 20.76
CA LEU A 153 -3.96 -1.14 20.13
C LEU A 153 -2.89 -2.11 19.60
N GLY A 154 -3.20 -3.40 19.57
CA GLY A 154 -2.26 -4.46 19.17
C GLY A 154 -1.65 -4.28 17.76
N ILE A 155 -2.38 -3.68 16.81
CA ILE A 155 -1.88 -3.43 15.45
C ILE A 155 -0.69 -2.46 15.41
N PHE A 156 -0.52 -1.60 16.42
CA PHE A 156 0.55 -0.61 16.54
C PHE A 156 1.73 -1.09 17.39
N ARG A 157 1.66 -2.33 17.93
CA ARG A 157 2.71 -2.92 18.74
C ARG A 157 3.54 -3.90 17.91
N SER A 158 4.85 -3.88 18.10
CA SER A 158 5.81 -4.85 17.55
C SER A 158 5.93 -6.07 18.46
#